data_4f76bacbd34bc5f8561d3d1505ebe69a
#
_entry.id   4f76bacbd34bc5f8561d3d1505ebe69a
#
_cell.length_a   1.000
_cell.length_b   1.000
_cell.length_c   1.000
_cell.angle_alpha   90.00
_cell.angle_beta   90.00
_cell.angle_gamma   90.00
#
_symmetry.space_group_name_H-M   'P 1'
#
loop_
_entity.id
_entity.type
_entity.pdbx_description
1 polymer ?
#
loop_
_entity_poly.entity_id
_entity_poly.type
_entity_poly.pdbx_seq_one_letter_code
_entity_poly.pdbx_strand_id
1 'polypeptide(L)'
;MNLALATPTVVPDFAAIKQRQQATWASGDYAVIGTTLQIVGELLAEAADVRAGERVLDVAAGNGNATLAAARRFAHVTSTDYVPTLLDKGHARARAEGLSVQFEVADAENLPFAAASFDVVLSTFGAMFTPDHKRTAQEMLRVLRSGGRIGIANWTPEGFIGQLFKVIGTHVPPPV
;
A
#
# COMPACT_ATOMS: atom_id res chain seq x y z
N MET A 1 4.08 49.94 -6.28
CA MET A 1 3.10 48.85 -6.39
C MET A 1 3.86 47.64 -6.93
N ASN A 2 4.37 46.76 -6.02
CA ASN A 2 5.16 45.62 -6.43
C ASN A 2 4.21 44.45 -6.71
N LEU A 3 4.04 44.11 -7.97
CA LEU A 3 3.40 42.87 -8.40
C LEU A 3 4.39 41.71 -8.10
N ALA A 4 4.18 41.01 -7.02
CA ALA A 4 4.85 39.72 -6.79
C ALA A 4 4.36 38.75 -7.87
N LEU A 5 5.24 38.41 -8.82
CA LEU A 5 5.01 37.34 -9.79
C LEU A 5 4.86 36.04 -9.00
N ALA A 6 3.65 35.49 -9.02
CA ALA A 6 3.42 34.16 -8.46
C ALA A 6 4.29 33.15 -9.23
N THR A 7 5.20 32.51 -8.54
CA THR A 7 6.00 31.40 -9.10
C THR A 7 5.02 30.34 -9.60
N PRO A 8 5.11 29.88 -10.84
CA PRO A 8 4.22 28.81 -11.32
C PRO A 8 4.44 27.57 -10.45
N THR A 9 3.39 27.09 -9.80
CA THR A 9 3.37 25.80 -9.12
C THR A 9 3.52 24.73 -10.21
N VAL A 10 4.71 24.13 -10.30
CA VAL A 10 4.94 22.97 -11.17
C VAL A 10 4.08 21.84 -10.63
N VAL A 11 3.06 21.43 -11.37
CA VAL A 11 2.25 20.26 -11.05
C VAL A 11 3.14 19.04 -11.29
N PRO A 12 3.35 18.16 -10.27
CA PRO A 12 4.17 16.98 -10.45
C PRO A 12 3.60 16.04 -11.53
N ASP A 13 4.46 15.50 -12.37
CA ASP A 13 4.07 14.43 -13.29
C ASP A 13 3.96 13.11 -12.51
N PHE A 14 2.78 12.86 -11.94
CA PHE A 14 2.51 11.67 -11.16
C PHE A 14 2.67 10.37 -11.97
N ALA A 15 2.43 10.40 -13.28
CA ALA A 15 2.60 9.22 -14.12
C ALA A 15 4.08 8.85 -14.26
N ALA A 16 4.95 9.81 -14.52
CA ALA A 16 6.39 9.59 -14.59
C ALA A 16 6.98 9.15 -13.23
N ILE A 17 6.51 9.74 -12.13
CA ILE A 17 6.92 9.34 -10.77
C ILE A 17 6.52 7.88 -10.53
N LYS A 18 5.27 7.51 -10.82
CA LYS A 18 4.74 6.16 -10.63
C LYS A 18 5.52 5.12 -11.43
N GLN A 19 5.82 5.41 -12.69
CA GLN A 19 6.61 4.51 -13.54
C GLN A 19 8.01 4.25 -12.96
N ARG A 20 8.69 5.29 -12.48
CA ARG A 20 10.00 5.15 -11.82
C ARG A 20 9.92 4.33 -10.53
N GLN A 21 8.90 4.60 -9.71
CA GLN A 21 8.68 3.84 -8.47
C GLN A 21 8.41 2.36 -8.76
N GLN A 22 7.54 2.06 -9.73
CA GLN A 22 7.23 0.68 -10.12
C GLN A 22 8.49 -0.06 -10.56
N ALA A 23 9.35 0.58 -11.39
CA ALA A 23 10.63 0.00 -11.80
C ALA A 23 11.56 -0.23 -10.61
N THR A 24 11.58 0.69 -9.63
CA THR A 24 12.38 0.55 -8.40
C THR A 24 11.90 -0.63 -7.57
N TRP A 25 10.60 -0.73 -7.29
CA TRP A 25 10.03 -1.83 -6.51
C TRP A 25 10.16 -3.19 -7.21
N ALA A 26 10.19 -3.21 -8.54
CA ALA A 26 10.42 -4.42 -9.34
C ALA A 26 11.89 -4.85 -9.41
N SER A 27 12.86 -3.96 -9.11
CA SER A 27 14.28 -4.19 -9.34
C SER A 27 14.97 -5.07 -8.29
N GLY A 28 14.36 -5.23 -7.10
CA GLY A 28 14.94 -5.97 -5.98
C GLY A 28 13.98 -7.01 -5.40
N ASP A 29 14.50 -7.90 -4.56
CA ASP A 29 13.67 -8.83 -3.80
C ASP A 29 13.21 -8.19 -2.47
N TYR A 30 12.27 -7.28 -2.56
CA TYR A 30 11.70 -6.61 -1.37
C TYR A 30 10.92 -7.57 -0.46
N ALA A 31 10.59 -8.78 -0.92
CA ALA A 31 9.97 -9.80 -0.08
C ALA A 31 10.89 -10.25 1.06
N VAL A 32 12.22 -10.21 0.87
CA VAL A 32 13.19 -10.50 1.93
C VAL A 32 13.04 -9.54 3.09
N ILE A 33 12.93 -8.23 2.82
CA ILE A 33 12.68 -7.21 3.85
C ILE A 33 11.24 -7.34 4.35
N GLY A 34 10.28 -7.51 3.45
CA GLY A 34 8.85 -7.61 3.80
C GLY A 34 8.58 -8.73 4.80
N THR A 35 9.24 -9.89 4.69
CA THR A 35 9.04 -10.99 5.64
C THR A 35 9.50 -10.66 7.05
N THR A 36 10.44 -9.74 7.25
CA THR A 36 10.83 -9.28 8.60
C THR A 36 9.75 -8.41 9.28
N LEU A 37 8.80 -7.91 8.51
CA LEU A 37 7.72 -7.03 8.95
C LEU A 37 6.36 -7.73 9.08
N GLN A 38 6.32 -9.06 9.08
CA GLN A 38 5.07 -9.84 9.19
C GLN A 38 4.23 -9.44 10.40
N ILE A 39 4.88 -9.21 11.54
CA ILE A 39 4.20 -8.82 12.78
C ILE A 39 3.36 -7.54 12.60
N VAL A 40 3.79 -6.61 11.75
CA VAL A 40 3.03 -5.38 11.51
C VAL A 40 1.72 -5.69 10.78
N GLY A 41 1.72 -6.61 9.82
CA GLY A 41 0.50 -7.09 9.16
C GLY A 41 -0.47 -7.74 10.13
N GLU A 42 0.04 -8.57 11.06
CA GLU A 42 -0.79 -9.19 12.10
C GLU A 42 -1.40 -8.16 13.05
N LEU A 43 -0.59 -7.23 13.56
CA LEU A 43 -1.05 -6.16 14.44
C LEU A 43 -2.05 -5.22 13.75
N LEU A 44 -1.87 -4.96 12.45
CA LEU A 44 -2.80 -4.14 11.68
C LEU A 44 -4.15 -4.85 11.50
N ALA A 45 -4.13 -6.14 11.16
CA ALA A 45 -5.35 -6.93 11.01
C ALA A 45 -6.11 -7.05 12.35
N GLU A 46 -5.38 -7.16 13.47
CA GLU A 46 -5.95 -7.12 14.83
C GLU A 46 -6.57 -5.77 15.14
N ALA A 47 -5.82 -4.68 14.96
CA ALA A 47 -6.29 -3.32 15.24
C ALA A 47 -7.48 -2.91 14.38
N ALA A 48 -7.55 -3.41 13.13
CA ALA A 48 -8.70 -3.22 12.24
C ALA A 48 -9.87 -4.16 12.58
N ASP A 49 -9.74 -5.03 13.58
CA ASP A 49 -10.75 -6.01 14.00
C ASP A 49 -11.27 -6.82 12.80
N VAL A 50 -10.35 -7.39 12.00
CA VAL A 50 -10.71 -8.21 10.85
C VAL A 50 -11.36 -9.51 11.32
N ARG A 51 -12.54 -9.81 10.78
CA ARG A 51 -13.37 -10.95 11.20
C ARG A 51 -13.60 -11.94 10.07
N ALA A 52 -13.90 -13.17 10.46
CA ALA A 52 -14.24 -14.23 9.52
C ALA A 52 -15.44 -13.83 8.62
N GLY A 53 -15.32 -14.13 7.33
CA GLY A 53 -16.36 -13.85 6.34
C GLY A 53 -16.40 -12.41 5.82
N GLU A 54 -15.63 -11.47 6.38
CA GLU A 54 -15.53 -10.11 5.85
C GLU A 54 -14.76 -10.07 4.53
N ARG A 55 -15.16 -9.17 3.64
CA ARG A 55 -14.42 -8.86 2.41
C ARG A 55 -13.35 -7.82 2.70
N VAL A 56 -12.10 -8.22 2.58
CA VAL A 56 -10.93 -7.40 2.89
C VAL A 56 -10.16 -7.08 1.62
N LEU A 57 -9.83 -5.81 1.41
CA LEU A 57 -8.91 -5.36 0.39
C LEU A 57 -7.59 -4.97 1.03
N ASP A 58 -6.48 -5.53 0.56
CA ASP A 58 -5.12 -5.09 0.92
C ASP A 58 -4.54 -4.30 -0.26
N VAL A 59 -4.29 -3.01 -0.06
CA VAL A 59 -3.88 -2.05 -1.10
C VAL A 59 -2.38 -1.84 -1.04
N ALA A 60 -1.70 -1.96 -2.19
CA ALA A 60 -0.25 -1.91 -2.32
C ALA A 60 0.40 -2.91 -1.34
N ALA A 61 -0.07 -4.16 -1.43
CA ALA A 61 0.15 -5.22 -0.47
C ALA A 61 1.58 -5.80 -0.48
N GLY A 62 2.34 -5.53 -1.55
CA GLY A 62 3.66 -6.10 -1.73
C GLY A 62 3.61 -7.63 -1.71
N ASN A 63 4.38 -8.26 -0.83
CA ASN A 63 4.39 -9.71 -0.65
C ASN A 63 3.33 -10.23 0.34
N GLY A 64 2.33 -9.41 0.71
CA GLY A 64 1.09 -9.82 1.34
C GLY A 64 1.11 -10.00 2.86
N ASN A 65 1.80 -9.16 3.63
CA ASN A 65 1.82 -9.31 5.10
C ASN A 65 0.43 -9.14 5.74
N ALA A 66 -0.30 -8.05 5.43
CA ALA A 66 -1.66 -7.85 5.92
C ALA A 66 -2.65 -8.79 5.21
N THR A 67 -2.42 -9.08 3.93
CA THR A 67 -3.18 -10.08 3.15
C THR A 67 -3.27 -11.41 3.90
N LEU A 68 -2.11 -12.00 4.25
CA LEU A 68 -2.06 -13.31 4.92
C LEU A 68 -2.61 -13.24 6.33
N ALA A 69 -2.36 -12.15 7.05
CA ALA A 69 -2.90 -11.93 8.38
C ALA A 69 -4.45 -11.91 8.36
N ALA A 70 -5.05 -11.24 7.38
CA ALA A 70 -6.50 -11.23 7.19
C ALA A 70 -7.05 -12.61 6.76
N ALA A 71 -6.34 -13.30 5.86
CA ALA A 71 -6.75 -14.63 5.38
C ALA A 71 -6.70 -15.68 6.51
N ARG A 72 -5.72 -15.62 7.42
CA ARG A 72 -5.66 -16.49 8.63
C ARG A 72 -6.83 -16.24 9.59
N ARG A 73 -7.49 -15.09 9.50
CA ARG A 73 -8.73 -14.75 10.23
C ARG A 73 -10.00 -15.16 9.48
N PHE A 74 -9.86 -16.00 8.44
CA PHE A 74 -10.96 -16.49 7.60
C PHE A 74 -11.75 -15.39 6.88
N ALA A 75 -11.12 -14.26 6.58
CA ALA A 75 -11.70 -13.24 5.72
C ALA A 75 -11.57 -13.63 4.24
N HIS A 76 -12.44 -13.08 3.40
CA HIS A 76 -12.34 -13.16 1.94
C HIS A 76 -11.43 -12.01 1.46
N VAL A 77 -10.18 -12.34 1.15
CA VAL A 77 -9.14 -11.33 0.90
C VAL A 77 -8.87 -11.17 -0.58
N THR A 78 -8.85 -9.89 -1.02
CA THR A 78 -8.28 -9.46 -2.30
C THR A 78 -7.01 -8.66 -2.00
N SER A 79 -5.88 -9.09 -2.57
CA SER A 79 -4.57 -8.48 -2.42
C SER A 79 -4.21 -7.75 -3.72
N THR A 80 -3.87 -6.46 -3.64
CA THR A 80 -3.53 -5.66 -4.82
C THR A 80 -2.17 -5.00 -4.69
N ASP A 81 -1.44 -5.01 -5.80
CA ASP A 81 -0.22 -4.23 -5.97
C ASP A 81 -0.03 -3.92 -7.46
N TYR A 82 0.64 -2.84 -7.81
CA TYR A 82 0.92 -2.52 -9.22
C TYR A 82 2.21 -3.19 -9.73
N VAL A 83 2.96 -3.90 -8.86
CA VAL A 83 4.16 -4.69 -9.18
C VAL A 83 3.83 -6.18 -9.18
N PRO A 84 3.67 -6.83 -10.35
CA PRO A 84 3.26 -8.22 -10.43
C PRO A 84 4.18 -9.19 -9.67
N THR A 85 5.50 -8.98 -9.73
CA THR A 85 6.48 -9.85 -9.07
C THR A 85 6.37 -9.86 -7.55
N LEU A 86 5.85 -8.80 -6.92
CA LEU A 86 5.54 -8.78 -5.48
C LEU A 86 4.30 -9.62 -5.17
N LEU A 87 3.27 -9.52 -6.01
CA LEU A 87 2.06 -10.36 -5.87
C LEU A 87 2.38 -11.84 -6.05
N ASP A 88 3.28 -12.20 -6.97
CA ASP A 88 3.73 -13.59 -7.15
C ASP A 88 4.36 -14.14 -5.86
N LYS A 89 5.14 -13.33 -5.14
CA LYS A 89 5.68 -13.70 -3.83
C LYS A 89 4.59 -13.90 -2.79
N GLY A 90 3.60 -13.00 -2.74
CA GLY A 90 2.42 -13.12 -1.89
C GLY A 90 1.62 -14.39 -2.18
N HIS A 91 1.39 -14.67 -3.46
CA HIS A 91 0.70 -15.87 -3.90
C HIS A 91 1.44 -17.16 -3.49
N ALA A 92 2.77 -17.20 -3.66
CA ALA A 92 3.58 -18.34 -3.21
C ALA A 92 3.45 -18.57 -1.70
N ARG A 93 3.45 -17.51 -0.89
CA ARG A 93 3.25 -17.59 0.56
C ARG A 93 1.85 -18.10 0.92
N ALA A 94 0.80 -17.54 0.30
CA ALA A 94 -0.58 -17.98 0.52
C ALA A 94 -0.75 -19.48 0.22
N ARG A 95 -0.19 -19.94 -0.89
CA ARG A 95 -0.18 -21.37 -1.26
C ARG A 95 0.54 -22.24 -0.24
N ALA A 96 1.70 -21.82 0.25
CA ALA A 96 2.47 -22.56 1.26
C ALA A 96 1.71 -22.74 2.56
N GLU A 97 0.83 -21.79 2.89
CA GLU A 97 -0.03 -21.83 4.09
C GLU A 97 -1.43 -22.40 3.83
N GLY A 98 -1.76 -22.81 2.60
CA GLY A 98 -3.09 -23.29 2.23
C GLY A 98 -4.19 -22.24 2.31
N LEU A 99 -3.83 -20.94 2.21
CA LEU A 99 -4.77 -19.83 2.28
C LEU A 99 -5.36 -19.49 0.90
N SER A 100 -6.67 -19.24 0.86
CA SER A 100 -7.36 -18.78 -0.34
C SER A 100 -7.37 -17.26 -0.38
N VAL A 101 -6.69 -16.66 -1.36
CA VAL A 101 -6.57 -15.21 -1.57
C VAL A 101 -6.70 -14.90 -3.04
N GLN A 102 -7.40 -13.83 -3.40
CA GLN A 102 -7.41 -13.26 -4.74
C GLN A 102 -6.27 -12.27 -4.88
N PHE A 103 -5.45 -12.41 -5.93
CA PHE A 103 -4.36 -11.48 -6.24
C PHE A 103 -4.65 -10.77 -7.54
N GLU A 104 -4.59 -9.43 -7.54
CA GLU A 104 -4.94 -8.61 -8.70
C GLU A 104 -3.95 -7.45 -8.87
N VAL A 105 -3.41 -7.29 -10.07
CA VAL A 105 -2.56 -6.14 -10.39
C VAL A 105 -3.42 -4.89 -10.48
N ALA A 106 -3.21 -3.95 -9.59
CA ALA A 106 -4.00 -2.72 -9.53
C ALA A 106 -3.17 -1.54 -9.03
N ASP A 107 -3.53 -0.36 -9.55
CA ASP A 107 -3.02 0.92 -9.08
C ASP A 107 -3.88 1.42 -7.91
N ALA A 108 -3.24 1.72 -6.77
CA ALA A 108 -3.93 2.24 -5.58
C ALA A 108 -4.67 3.57 -5.83
N GLU A 109 -4.26 4.34 -6.86
CA GLU A 109 -4.92 5.57 -7.27
C GLU A 109 -6.08 5.36 -8.25
N ASN A 110 -6.30 4.11 -8.70
CA ASN A 110 -7.39 3.73 -9.62
C ASN A 110 -7.77 2.26 -9.44
N LEU A 111 -8.44 1.96 -8.33
CA LEU A 111 -8.82 0.59 -7.96
C LEU A 111 -9.95 0.06 -8.87
N PRO A 112 -9.80 -1.15 -9.47
CA PRO A 112 -10.74 -1.70 -10.44
C PRO A 112 -11.99 -2.32 -9.79
N PHE A 113 -12.42 -1.79 -8.64
CA PHE A 113 -13.55 -2.34 -7.88
C PHE A 113 -14.71 -1.34 -7.84
N ALA A 114 -15.92 -1.86 -7.73
CA ALA A 114 -17.12 -1.05 -7.52
C ALA A 114 -17.07 -0.33 -6.16
N ALA A 115 -17.80 0.77 -6.03
CA ALA A 115 -17.97 1.44 -4.74
C ALA A 115 -18.61 0.51 -3.70
N ALA A 116 -18.24 0.67 -2.44
CA ALA A 116 -18.79 -0.09 -1.32
C ALA A 116 -18.64 -1.62 -1.45
N SER A 117 -17.54 -2.10 -2.04
CA SER A 117 -17.28 -3.52 -2.28
C SER A 117 -16.66 -4.25 -1.09
N PHE A 118 -16.00 -3.55 -0.17
CA PHE A 118 -15.21 -4.15 0.91
C PHE A 118 -15.69 -3.71 2.29
N ASP A 119 -15.56 -4.62 3.25
CA ASP A 119 -15.86 -4.38 4.66
C ASP A 119 -14.68 -3.72 5.38
N VAL A 120 -13.46 -4.10 4.98
CA VAL A 120 -12.21 -3.57 5.52
C VAL A 120 -11.24 -3.29 4.37
N VAL A 121 -10.52 -2.17 4.45
CA VAL A 121 -9.43 -1.83 3.53
C VAL A 121 -8.15 -1.66 4.34
N LEU A 122 -7.10 -2.39 3.98
CA LEU A 122 -5.82 -2.38 4.67
C LEU A 122 -4.72 -1.85 3.76
N SER A 123 -3.66 -1.30 4.33
CA SER A 123 -2.39 -1.06 3.64
C SER A 123 -1.24 -1.02 4.64
N THR A 124 -0.19 -1.80 4.37
CA THR A 124 1.01 -1.87 5.22
C THR A 124 2.20 -1.31 4.45
N PHE A 125 2.61 -0.08 4.77
CA PHE A 125 3.73 0.65 4.16
C PHE A 125 3.62 0.92 2.65
N GLY A 126 2.55 0.49 1.98
CA GLY A 126 2.40 0.65 0.54
C GLY A 126 1.76 1.99 0.15
N ALA A 127 0.57 2.31 0.67
CA ALA A 127 -0.19 3.50 0.30
C ALA A 127 0.58 4.82 0.57
N MET A 128 1.53 4.84 1.51
CA MET A 128 2.34 6.02 1.80
C MET A 128 3.32 6.41 0.66
N PHE A 129 3.57 5.50 -0.27
CA PHE A 129 4.47 5.75 -1.40
C PHE A 129 3.74 6.14 -2.69
N THR A 130 2.41 6.18 -2.69
CA THR A 130 1.67 6.60 -3.88
C THR A 130 1.91 8.09 -4.17
N PRO A 131 2.12 8.49 -5.42
CA PRO A 131 2.37 9.89 -5.77
C PRO A 131 1.21 10.83 -5.42
N ASP A 132 -0.03 10.39 -5.68
CA ASP A 132 -1.24 11.15 -5.32
C ASP A 132 -1.93 10.51 -4.10
N HIS A 133 -1.47 10.89 -2.90
CA HIS A 133 -2.07 10.42 -1.65
C HIS A 133 -3.55 10.75 -1.53
N LYS A 134 -3.98 11.90 -2.07
CA LYS A 134 -5.39 12.30 -2.02
C LYS A 134 -6.24 11.36 -2.87
N ARG A 135 -5.77 11.02 -4.07
CA ARG A 135 -6.46 10.10 -4.96
C ARG A 135 -6.51 8.70 -4.36
N THR A 136 -5.40 8.21 -3.80
CA THR A 136 -5.34 6.93 -3.09
C THR A 136 -6.36 6.88 -1.95
N ALA A 137 -6.41 7.90 -1.10
CA ALA A 137 -7.38 7.97 0.00
C ALA A 137 -8.83 7.98 -0.51
N GLN A 138 -9.10 8.70 -1.61
CA GLN A 138 -10.43 8.72 -2.23
C GLN A 138 -10.83 7.34 -2.77
N GLU A 139 -9.92 6.61 -3.40
CA GLU A 139 -10.19 5.26 -3.90
C GLU A 139 -10.42 4.26 -2.76
N MET A 140 -9.58 4.30 -1.71
CA MET A 140 -9.78 3.45 -0.53
C MET A 140 -11.14 3.71 0.13
N LEU A 141 -11.55 4.98 0.25
CA LEU A 141 -12.87 5.35 0.77
C LEU A 141 -14.00 4.95 -0.17
N ARG A 142 -13.82 5.08 -1.48
CA ARG A 142 -14.84 4.73 -2.49
C ARG A 142 -15.18 3.24 -2.46
N VAL A 143 -14.15 2.39 -2.36
CA VAL A 143 -14.36 0.93 -2.37
C VAL A 143 -14.84 0.41 -1.02
N LEU A 144 -14.68 1.17 0.06
CA LEU A 144 -15.14 0.83 1.40
C LEU A 144 -16.66 1.05 1.52
N ARG A 145 -17.38 0.08 2.09
CA ARG A 145 -18.80 0.24 2.40
C ARG A 145 -19.05 1.22 3.56
N SER A 146 -20.25 1.73 3.65
CA SER A 146 -20.67 2.48 4.85
C SER A 146 -20.52 1.63 6.11
N GLY A 147 -19.95 2.19 7.16
CA GLY A 147 -19.64 1.47 8.41
C GLY A 147 -18.46 0.50 8.32
N GLY A 148 -17.75 0.46 7.19
CA GLY A 148 -16.50 -0.30 7.05
C GLY A 148 -15.33 0.36 7.78
N ARG A 149 -14.16 -0.30 7.77
CA ARG A 149 -12.96 0.14 8.48
C ARG A 149 -11.78 0.24 7.54
N ILE A 150 -10.92 1.26 7.75
CA ILE A 150 -9.61 1.37 7.09
C ILE A 150 -8.52 1.20 8.15
N GLY A 151 -7.57 0.32 7.88
CA GLY A 151 -6.35 0.16 8.66
C GLY A 151 -5.13 0.50 7.82
N ILE A 152 -4.28 1.41 8.30
CA ILE A 152 -3.05 1.81 7.60
C ILE A 152 -1.88 1.79 8.59
N ALA A 153 -0.78 1.14 8.21
CA ALA A 153 0.50 1.21 8.91
C ALA A 153 1.52 1.94 8.04
N ASN A 154 2.08 3.03 8.54
CA ASN A 154 3.05 3.87 7.84
C ASN A 154 4.27 4.14 8.71
N TRP A 155 5.42 4.39 8.06
CA TRP A 155 6.56 4.98 8.73
C TRP A 155 6.28 6.44 9.08
N THR A 156 6.75 6.88 10.24
CA THR A 156 6.64 8.29 10.64
C THR A 156 7.97 9.03 10.44
N PRO A 157 7.95 10.34 10.22
CA PRO A 157 9.16 11.14 10.08
C PRO A 157 10.07 11.09 11.31
N GLU A 158 9.50 10.85 12.49
CA GLU A 158 10.20 10.77 13.78
C GLU A 158 10.77 9.36 14.04
N GLY A 159 10.24 8.34 13.37
CA GLY A 159 10.68 6.95 13.49
C GLY A 159 12.03 6.71 12.82
N PHE A 160 12.62 5.54 13.07
CA PHE A 160 13.93 5.17 12.53
C PHE A 160 14.04 5.37 11.01
N ILE A 161 13.05 4.90 10.23
CA ILE A 161 13.05 5.01 8.75
C ILE A 161 12.95 6.48 8.32
N GLY A 162 12.12 7.29 8.99
CA GLY A 162 12.02 8.72 8.71
C GLY A 162 13.35 9.45 8.98
N GLN A 163 14.01 9.14 10.08
CA GLN A 163 15.34 9.67 10.38
C GLN A 163 16.40 9.21 9.38
N LEU A 164 16.37 7.92 8.99
CA LEU A 164 17.25 7.38 7.95
C LEU A 164 17.08 8.13 6.62
N PHE A 165 15.85 8.34 6.16
CA PHE A 165 15.59 9.10 4.94
C PHE A 165 16.07 10.55 5.04
N LYS A 166 15.93 11.18 6.20
CA LYS A 166 16.47 12.51 6.45
C LYS A 166 17.98 12.56 6.31
N VAL A 167 18.71 11.58 6.85
CA VAL A 167 20.15 11.46 6.68
C VAL A 167 20.54 11.21 5.24
N ILE A 168 19.90 10.26 4.57
CA ILE A 168 20.15 9.96 3.15
C ILE A 168 19.94 11.22 2.30
N GLY A 169 18.87 11.98 2.54
CA GLY A 169 18.55 13.20 1.81
C GLY A 169 19.60 14.31 1.93
N THR A 170 20.51 14.26 2.93
CA THR A 170 21.65 15.17 3.00
C THR A 170 22.79 14.80 2.05
N HIS A 171 22.84 13.57 1.57
CA HIS A 171 23.91 13.04 0.72
C HIS A 171 23.45 12.73 -0.71
N VAL A 172 22.17 12.46 -0.88
CA VAL A 172 21.57 12.12 -2.18
C VAL A 172 20.47 13.15 -2.47
N PRO A 173 20.60 13.96 -3.53
CA PRO A 173 19.54 14.91 -3.86
C PRO A 173 18.23 14.17 -4.18
N PRO A 174 17.09 14.79 -3.91
CA PRO A 174 15.80 14.19 -4.26
C PRO A 174 15.77 13.91 -5.77
N PRO A 175 15.16 12.80 -6.21
CA PRO A 175 15.01 12.52 -7.63
C PRO A 175 14.21 13.64 -8.29
N VAL A 176 14.79 14.20 -9.36
CA VAL A 176 14.20 15.27 -10.18
C VAL A 176 13.06 14.72 -11.01
#